data_4ab31a5533dfb358cea44e58a03aa5e9
#
_entry.id   4ab31a5533dfb358cea44e58a03aa5e9
#
_cell.length_a   1.000
_cell.length_b   1.000
_cell.length_c   1.000
_cell.angle_alpha   90.00
_cell.angle_beta   90.00
_cell.angle_gamma   90.00
#
_symmetry.space_group_name_H-M   'P 1'
#
loop_
_entity.id
_entity.type
_entity.pdbx_description
1 polymer ?
#
loop_
_entity_poly.entity_id
_entity_poly.type
_entity_poly.pdbx_seq_one_letter_code
_entity_poly.pdbx_strand_id
1 'polypeptide(L)'
;MQPNTSYLVCATPRSGSTLLCEALTNTGIAGQPKEYFEALKDTGLPRRPKEYFEGLENTDIMELLGDYFRLDDGPTELELWGTSSYADYLARVIEQSTTSNGVFGAKLMWGYFDDFISHLRQIPGRREMAVPDLLSTIFPNLHYIWVTRQDKVRQAVSLWKAIQTSTWRMDESPFAKDHSPPGELIFHFEAIDHLVQQIVADEVAWRQYFDACKVQPFTVVYEELTAAYEATALNILRYLHIPVPENLMFSERRMKRQADALSEEWVQRYHNLKGEREER
;
A
#
# COMPACT_ATOMS: atom_id res chain seq x y z
N MET A 1 21.96 -0.39 11.49
CA MET A 1 21.56 0.02 12.88
C MET A 1 20.27 -0.71 13.20
N GLN A 2 20.12 -1.27 14.42
CA GLN A 2 18.84 -1.86 14.82
C GLN A 2 17.88 -0.72 15.22
N PRO A 3 16.62 -0.72 14.76
CA PRO A 3 15.65 0.28 15.19
C PRO A 3 15.29 0.10 16.67
N ASN A 4 14.94 1.19 17.33
CA ASN A 4 14.37 1.16 18.68
C ASN A 4 12.84 1.38 18.67
N THR A 5 12.31 1.92 17.58
CA THR A 5 10.88 2.08 17.33
C THR A 5 10.58 1.66 15.90
N SER A 6 9.57 0.84 15.71
CA SER A 6 9.13 0.38 14.40
C SER A 6 7.64 0.63 14.19
N TYR A 7 7.22 0.85 12.96
CA TYR A 7 5.80 0.90 12.63
C TYR A 7 5.48 0.36 11.25
N LEU A 8 4.27 -0.18 11.09
CA LEU A 8 3.70 -0.60 9.83
C LEU A 8 2.52 0.30 9.46
N VAL A 9 2.58 0.89 8.27
CA VAL A 9 1.46 1.59 7.63
C VAL A 9 0.61 0.54 6.92
N CYS A 10 -0.43 0.09 7.59
CA CYS A 10 -1.39 -0.91 7.12
C CYS A 10 -2.42 -0.26 6.21
N ALA A 11 -2.60 -0.76 5.01
CA ALA A 11 -3.42 -0.08 4.01
C ALA A 11 -4.06 -1.04 2.99
N THR A 12 -4.95 -0.47 2.19
CA THR A 12 -5.43 -1.04 0.93
C THR A 12 -4.98 -0.14 -0.23
N PRO A 13 -4.91 -0.65 -1.48
CA PRO A 13 -4.50 0.16 -2.62
C PRO A 13 -5.34 1.45 -2.75
N ARG A 14 -4.70 2.56 -3.11
CA ARG A 14 -5.33 3.88 -3.34
C ARG A 14 -6.05 4.49 -2.12
N SER A 15 -5.77 4.01 -0.91
CA SER A 15 -6.29 4.59 0.34
C SER A 15 -5.65 5.92 0.75
N GLY A 16 -4.59 6.37 0.05
CA GLY A 16 -3.81 7.55 0.43
C GLY A 16 -2.57 7.23 1.28
N SER A 17 -2.26 5.97 1.47
CA SER A 17 -1.10 5.51 2.25
C SER A 17 0.24 6.06 1.73
N THR A 18 0.39 6.22 0.41
CA THR A 18 1.60 6.84 -0.18
C THR A 18 1.73 8.31 0.22
N LEU A 19 0.62 9.06 0.26
CA LEU A 19 0.62 10.44 0.73
C LEU A 19 1.04 10.53 2.21
N LEU A 20 0.56 9.62 3.04
CA LEU A 20 0.96 9.54 4.44
C LEU A 20 2.45 9.19 4.57
N CYS A 21 2.93 8.20 3.80
CA CYS A 21 4.34 7.83 3.81
C CYS A 21 5.26 8.98 3.38
N GLU A 22 4.82 9.78 2.40
CA GLU A 22 5.52 11.00 2.02
C GLU A 22 5.56 12.01 3.18
N ALA A 23 4.42 12.24 3.86
CA ALA A 23 4.36 13.15 4.99
C ALA A 23 5.34 12.76 6.11
N LEU A 24 5.39 11.46 6.45
CA LEU A 24 6.29 10.94 7.46
C LEU A 24 7.76 11.01 7.02
N THR A 25 8.06 10.66 5.78
CA THR A 25 9.42 10.78 5.20
C THR A 25 9.90 12.23 5.21
N ASN A 26 9.01 13.18 4.89
CA ASN A 26 9.32 14.60 4.85
C ASN A 26 9.65 15.20 6.22
N THR A 27 9.34 14.52 7.31
CA THR A 27 9.79 14.91 8.65
C THR A 27 11.29 14.66 8.90
N GLY A 28 11.90 13.75 8.13
CA GLY A 28 13.30 13.34 8.30
C GLY A 28 13.59 12.51 9.56
N ILE A 29 12.60 12.29 10.42
CA ILE A 29 12.76 11.61 11.73
C ILE A 29 11.84 10.40 11.93
N ALA A 30 10.98 10.09 10.96
CA ALA A 30 10.00 9.01 11.05
C ALA A 30 10.37 7.77 10.19
N GLY A 31 11.63 7.56 9.87
CA GLY A 31 12.01 6.49 8.94
C GLY A 31 11.67 6.83 7.49
N GLN A 32 11.73 5.82 6.63
CA GLN A 32 11.38 5.93 5.21
C GLN A 32 10.34 4.86 4.86
N PRO A 33 9.07 5.04 5.23
CA PRO A 33 8.06 4.01 5.00
C PRO A 33 7.76 3.86 3.51
N LYS A 34 8.19 2.74 2.93
CA LYS A 34 7.94 2.32 1.55
C LYS A 34 7.34 0.91 1.53
N GLU A 35 6.86 0.47 0.39
CA GLU A 35 6.40 -0.90 0.15
C GLU A 35 7.60 -1.82 -0.06
N TYR A 36 8.25 -2.22 1.02
CA TYR A 36 9.40 -3.13 0.95
C TYR A 36 8.99 -4.61 0.84
N PHE A 37 7.74 -4.94 1.16
CA PHE A 37 7.28 -6.32 1.34
C PHE A 37 6.13 -6.66 0.38
N GLU A 38 6.22 -6.19 -0.87
CA GLU A 38 5.19 -6.41 -1.89
C GLU A 38 5.45 -7.64 -2.77
N ALA A 39 6.46 -8.44 -2.44
CA ALA A 39 6.77 -9.66 -3.18
C ALA A 39 5.78 -10.78 -2.85
N LEU A 40 5.22 -11.40 -3.90
CA LEU A 40 4.46 -12.63 -3.79
C LEU A 40 5.39 -13.81 -3.47
N LYS A 41 4.93 -14.73 -2.61
CA LYS A 41 5.72 -15.85 -2.11
C LYS A 41 6.33 -16.73 -3.22
N ASP A 42 5.56 -16.98 -4.26
CA ASP A 42 5.93 -17.96 -5.29
C ASP A 42 6.77 -17.34 -6.42
N THR A 43 6.67 -16.05 -6.65
CA THR A 43 7.34 -15.36 -7.75
C THR A 43 8.44 -14.39 -7.29
N GLY A 44 8.38 -13.92 -6.07
CA GLY A 44 9.25 -12.83 -5.58
C GLY A 44 9.01 -11.49 -6.25
N LEU A 45 7.92 -11.36 -7.01
CA LEU A 45 7.52 -10.17 -7.77
C LEU A 45 6.28 -9.52 -7.17
N PRO A 46 6.05 -8.23 -7.39
CA PRO A 46 4.80 -7.58 -7.01
C PRO A 46 3.59 -8.18 -7.72
N ARG A 47 2.40 -8.02 -7.10
CA ARG A 47 1.13 -8.46 -7.68
C ARG A 47 0.91 -7.85 -9.06
N ARG A 48 0.62 -8.69 -10.05
CA ARG A 48 0.28 -8.25 -11.40
C ARG A 48 -1.16 -7.73 -11.44
N PRO A 49 -1.49 -6.78 -12.31
CA PRO A 49 -2.84 -6.25 -12.45
C PRO A 49 -3.93 -7.29 -12.64
N LYS A 50 -3.71 -8.36 -13.41
CA LYS A 50 -4.67 -9.45 -13.59
C LYS A 50 -4.99 -10.20 -12.29
N GLU A 51 -4.07 -10.26 -11.35
CA GLU A 51 -4.23 -10.94 -10.07
C GLU A 51 -5.20 -10.22 -9.12
N TYR A 52 -5.52 -8.94 -9.40
CA TYR A 52 -6.61 -8.23 -8.72
C TYR A 52 -8.00 -8.78 -9.11
N PHE A 53 -8.11 -9.56 -10.20
CA PHE A 53 -9.34 -10.10 -10.73
C PHE A 53 -9.38 -11.63 -10.67
N GLU A 54 -8.52 -12.24 -9.86
CA GLU A 54 -8.56 -13.68 -9.60
C GLU A 54 -9.93 -14.08 -9.05
N GLY A 55 -10.53 -15.13 -9.64
CA GLY A 55 -11.87 -15.59 -9.28
C GLY A 55 -13.02 -14.82 -9.93
N LEU A 56 -12.75 -13.76 -10.70
CA LEU A 56 -13.76 -13.10 -11.52
C LEU A 56 -13.79 -13.76 -12.91
N GLU A 57 -14.85 -14.55 -13.19
CA GLU A 57 -15.10 -15.13 -14.51
C GLU A 57 -15.65 -14.08 -15.48
N ASN A 58 -14.81 -13.14 -15.91
CA ASN A 58 -15.17 -12.12 -16.89
C ASN A 58 -14.09 -12.05 -17.98
N THR A 59 -14.41 -12.63 -19.15
CA THR A 59 -13.51 -12.69 -20.30
C THR A 59 -13.14 -11.31 -20.82
N ASP A 60 -14.06 -10.34 -20.79
CA ASP A 60 -13.83 -9.01 -21.33
C ASP A 60 -12.77 -8.25 -20.51
N ILE A 61 -12.79 -8.39 -19.17
CA ILE A 61 -11.77 -7.81 -18.30
C ILE A 61 -10.42 -8.49 -18.53
N MET A 62 -10.41 -9.81 -18.66
CA MET A 62 -9.17 -10.57 -18.87
C MET A 62 -8.56 -10.30 -20.25
N GLU A 63 -9.38 -10.13 -21.30
CA GLU A 63 -8.93 -9.69 -22.62
C GLU A 63 -8.40 -8.26 -22.58
N LEU A 64 -9.12 -7.34 -21.93
CA LEU A 64 -8.69 -5.95 -21.77
C LEU A 64 -7.34 -5.84 -21.05
N LEU A 65 -7.10 -6.70 -20.05
CA LEU A 65 -5.85 -6.72 -19.29
C LEU A 65 -4.75 -7.54 -19.97
N GLY A 66 -5.10 -8.49 -20.86
CA GLY A 66 -4.16 -9.44 -21.47
C GLY A 66 -3.05 -8.81 -22.28
N ASP A 67 -3.35 -7.73 -23.01
CA ASP A 67 -2.37 -7.05 -23.86
C ASP A 67 -1.49 -6.04 -23.11
N TYR A 68 -1.96 -5.55 -21.98
CA TYR A 68 -1.26 -4.53 -21.20
C TYR A 68 -0.15 -5.07 -20.30
N PHE A 69 -0.09 -6.39 -20.07
CA PHE A 69 0.73 -6.96 -19.01
C PHE A 69 1.58 -8.16 -19.43
N ARG A 70 2.15 -8.12 -20.60
CA ARG A 70 3.40 -8.85 -20.88
C ARG A 70 4.57 -8.11 -20.22
N LEU A 71 4.51 -7.98 -18.90
CA LEU A 71 5.71 -7.62 -18.18
C LEU A 71 6.57 -8.87 -18.14
N ASP A 72 7.71 -8.79 -18.82
CA ASP A 72 8.81 -9.72 -18.66
C ASP A 72 9.12 -9.93 -17.18
N ASP A 73 9.70 -11.06 -16.86
CA ASP A 73 10.20 -11.43 -15.55
C ASP A 73 11.21 -10.36 -15.09
N GLY A 74 10.70 -9.31 -14.48
CA GLY A 74 11.51 -8.26 -13.86
C GLY A 74 12.33 -8.84 -12.70
N PRO A 75 13.35 -8.11 -12.22
CA PRO A 75 14.13 -8.58 -11.09
C PRO A 75 13.27 -8.69 -9.84
N THR A 76 13.45 -9.77 -9.08
CA THR A 76 12.82 -9.97 -7.78
C THR A 76 13.30 -8.93 -6.76
N GLU A 77 12.56 -8.75 -5.66
CA GLU A 77 13.01 -7.86 -4.58
C GLU A 77 14.40 -8.22 -4.07
N LEU A 78 14.72 -9.50 -3.94
CA LEU A 78 16.04 -9.96 -3.49
C LEU A 78 17.15 -9.52 -4.46
N GLU A 79 16.92 -9.65 -5.77
CA GLU A 79 17.85 -9.23 -6.81
C GLU A 79 18.03 -7.72 -6.85
N LEU A 80 16.94 -6.95 -6.75
CA LEU A 80 16.99 -5.47 -6.69
C LEU A 80 17.85 -4.97 -5.53
N TRP A 81 17.84 -5.70 -4.40
CA TRP A 81 18.60 -5.36 -3.21
C TRP A 81 19.96 -6.07 -3.15
N GLY A 82 20.30 -6.90 -4.14
CA GLY A 82 21.55 -7.64 -4.21
C GLY A 82 21.74 -8.60 -3.03
N THR A 83 20.66 -9.26 -2.63
CA THR A 83 20.64 -10.24 -1.52
C THR A 83 20.34 -11.63 -2.04
N SER A 84 20.76 -12.67 -1.31
CA SER A 84 20.53 -14.07 -1.68
C SER A 84 19.53 -14.78 -0.76
N SER A 85 19.13 -14.13 0.33
CA SER A 85 18.15 -14.67 1.28
C SER A 85 17.20 -13.57 1.76
N TYR A 86 15.98 -13.97 2.15
CA TYR A 86 15.00 -13.03 2.71
C TYR A 86 15.49 -12.44 4.05
N ALA A 87 16.27 -13.18 4.83
CA ALA A 87 16.85 -12.66 6.05
C ALA A 87 17.85 -11.51 5.80
N ASP A 88 18.71 -11.65 4.77
CA ASP A 88 19.65 -10.60 4.37
C ASP A 88 18.93 -9.40 3.77
N TYR A 89 17.91 -9.65 2.95
CA TYR A 89 17.03 -8.61 2.40
C TYR A 89 16.40 -7.78 3.51
N LEU A 90 15.73 -8.45 4.47
CA LEU A 90 15.08 -7.81 5.59
C LEU A 90 16.07 -6.98 6.44
N ALA A 91 17.23 -7.54 6.75
CA ALA A 91 18.26 -6.85 7.50
C ALA A 91 18.75 -5.59 6.78
N ARG A 92 18.95 -5.65 5.46
CA ARG A 92 19.39 -4.53 4.63
C ARG A 92 18.29 -3.45 4.51
N VAL A 93 17.03 -3.85 4.32
CA VAL A 93 15.89 -2.92 4.30
C VAL A 93 15.79 -2.16 5.63
N ILE A 94 15.84 -2.88 6.75
CA ILE A 94 15.77 -2.25 8.07
C ILE A 94 16.96 -1.29 8.27
N GLU A 95 18.17 -1.69 7.95
CA GLU A 95 19.36 -0.86 8.13
C GLU A 95 19.30 0.43 7.31
N GLN A 96 18.92 0.33 6.03
CA GLN A 96 18.92 1.48 5.11
C GLN A 96 17.73 2.43 5.31
N SER A 97 16.61 1.92 5.88
CA SER A 97 15.37 2.68 6.04
C SER A 97 15.17 3.25 7.45
N THR A 98 16.04 2.85 8.39
CA THR A 98 16.03 3.38 9.76
C THR A 98 16.72 4.74 9.80
N THR A 99 16.04 5.75 10.33
CA THR A 99 16.61 7.09 10.53
C THR A 99 17.61 7.09 11.70
N SER A 100 18.45 8.11 11.77
CA SER A 100 19.53 8.23 12.79
C SER A 100 19.02 8.23 14.23
N ASN A 101 17.77 8.59 14.46
CA ASN A 101 17.09 8.51 15.75
C ASN A 101 16.52 7.10 16.05
N GLY A 102 16.79 6.10 15.21
CA GLY A 102 16.40 4.71 15.42
C GLY A 102 14.97 4.37 15.06
N VAL A 103 14.32 5.14 14.18
CA VAL A 103 12.94 4.88 13.75
C VAL A 103 12.93 4.18 12.39
N PHE A 104 12.25 3.03 12.33
CA PHE A 104 11.97 2.27 11.10
C PHE A 104 10.49 2.32 10.78
N GLY A 105 10.14 2.53 9.51
CA GLY A 105 8.77 2.46 9.01
C GLY A 105 8.68 1.69 7.70
N ALA A 106 7.62 0.90 7.53
CA ALA A 106 7.29 0.24 6.28
C ALA A 106 5.79 0.37 5.98
N LYS A 107 5.42 0.31 4.69
CA LYS A 107 4.04 0.24 4.24
C LYS A 107 3.73 -1.18 3.80
N LEU A 108 2.57 -1.69 4.21
CA LEU A 108 2.11 -3.04 3.92
C LEU A 108 0.65 -3.02 3.50
N MET A 109 0.35 -3.56 2.32
CA MET A 109 -1.00 -3.78 1.84
C MET A 109 -1.52 -5.12 2.33
N TRP A 110 -2.84 -5.22 2.62
CA TRP A 110 -3.43 -6.49 3.04
C TRP A 110 -3.14 -7.61 2.03
N GLY A 111 -3.26 -7.33 0.75
CA GLY A 111 -3.05 -8.32 -0.31
C GLY A 111 -1.66 -8.97 -0.36
N TYR A 112 -0.68 -8.45 0.39
CA TYR A 112 0.66 -9.03 0.55
C TYR A 112 0.93 -9.57 1.96
N PHE A 113 -0.04 -9.45 2.87
CA PHE A 113 0.19 -9.77 4.28
C PHE A 113 0.59 -11.23 4.49
N ASP A 114 -0.13 -12.16 3.88
CA ASP A 114 0.13 -13.59 4.02
C ASP A 114 1.46 -14.01 3.38
N ASP A 115 1.81 -13.43 2.22
CA ASP A 115 3.09 -13.66 1.56
C ASP A 115 4.25 -13.13 2.41
N PHE A 116 4.10 -11.92 2.94
CA PHE A 116 5.06 -11.33 3.87
C PHE A 116 5.30 -12.22 5.11
N ILE A 117 4.24 -12.68 5.77
CA ILE A 117 4.35 -13.59 6.92
C ILE A 117 5.00 -14.92 6.50
N SER A 118 4.66 -15.43 5.31
CA SER A 118 5.26 -16.66 4.77
C SER A 118 6.75 -16.52 4.53
N HIS A 119 7.22 -15.39 4.00
CA HIS A 119 8.65 -15.09 3.84
C HIS A 119 9.36 -14.97 5.20
N LEU A 120 8.77 -14.30 6.18
CA LEU A 120 9.35 -14.20 7.53
C LEU A 120 9.50 -15.56 8.20
N ARG A 121 8.57 -16.49 7.96
CA ARG A 121 8.62 -17.86 8.50
C ARG A 121 9.72 -18.74 7.86
N GLN A 122 10.26 -18.36 6.71
CA GLN A 122 11.41 -19.04 6.10
C GLN A 122 12.72 -18.74 6.85
N ILE A 123 12.77 -17.69 7.65
CA ILE A 123 13.93 -17.35 8.46
C ILE A 123 14.11 -18.42 9.55
N PRO A 124 15.32 -18.99 9.72
CA PRO A 124 15.57 -20.05 10.68
C PRO A 124 15.07 -19.72 12.11
N GLY A 125 14.38 -20.67 12.72
CA GLY A 125 13.85 -20.55 14.08
C GLY A 125 12.51 -19.82 14.21
N ARG A 126 11.88 -19.37 13.07
CA ARG A 126 10.66 -18.56 13.10
C ARG A 126 9.41 -19.25 12.55
N ARG A 127 9.53 -20.48 12.07
CA ARG A 127 8.47 -21.20 11.33
C ARG A 127 7.15 -21.32 12.09
N GLU A 128 7.21 -21.66 13.36
CA GLU A 128 6.04 -21.98 14.19
C GLU A 128 5.60 -20.81 15.09
N MET A 129 6.19 -19.62 14.91
CA MET A 129 5.84 -18.47 15.75
C MET A 129 4.44 -17.95 15.42
N ALA A 130 3.69 -17.54 16.44
CA ALA A 130 2.47 -16.75 16.23
C ALA A 130 2.82 -15.42 15.56
N VAL A 131 1.93 -14.91 14.71
CA VAL A 131 2.21 -13.70 13.89
C VAL A 131 2.63 -12.50 14.74
N PRO A 132 1.94 -12.17 15.86
CA PRO A 132 2.36 -11.05 16.71
C PRO A 132 3.77 -11.20 17.27
N ASP A 133 4.12 -12.42 17.74
CA ASP A 133 5.44 -12.72 18.27
C ASP A 133 6.50 -12.66 17.18
N LEU A 134 6.21 -13.22 16.00
CA LEU A 134 7.07 -13.16 14.83
C LEU A 134 7.41 -11.72 14.46
N LEU A 135 6.40 -10.86 14.35
CA LEU A 135 6.60 -9.45 13.99
C LEU A 135 7.37 -8.70 15.10
N SER A 136 7.08 -8.94 16.36
CA SER A 136 7.74 -8.27 17.49
C SER A 136 9.23 -8.64 17.61
N THR A 137 9.63 -9.86 17.20
CA THR A 137 11.06 -10.26 17.17
C THR A 137 11.87 -9.55 16.07
N ILE A 138 11.20 -9.05 15.06
CA ILE A 138 11.83 -8.40 13.89
C ILE A 138 11.77 -6.89 14.02
N PHE A 139 10.65 -6.38 14.48
CA PHE A 139 10.32 -4.96 14.57
C PHE A 139 10.14 -4.55 16.03
N PRO A 140 11.21 -4.09 16.70
CA PRO A 140 11.14 -3.68 18.10
C PRO A 140 10.14 -2.53 18.30
N ASN A 141 9.39 -2.56 19.41
CA ASN A 141 8.36 -1.57 19.73
C ASN A 141 7.43 -1.28 18.53
N LEU A 142 6.88 -2.35 17.95
CA LEU A 142 6.05 -2.26 16.76
C LEU A 142 4.73 -1.54 17.02
N HIS A 143 4.48 -0.49 16.25
CA HIS A 143 3.22 0.25 16.21
C HIS A 143 2.53 0.03 14.87
N TYR A 144 1.21 0.24 14.83
CA TYR A 144 0.41 0.11 13.63
C TYR A 144 -0.30 1.42 13.30
N ILE A 145 -0.20 1.85 12.06
CA ILE A 145 -0.92 3.01 11.52
C ILE A 145 -1.83 2.47 10.42
N TRP A 146 -3.14 2.56 10.62
CA TRP A 146 -4.11 2.05 9.65
C TRP A 146 -4.67 3.17 8.81
N VAL A 147 -4.45 3.10 7.49
CA VAL A 147 -4.94 4.10 6.53
C VAL A 147 -6.17 3.57 5.82
N THR A 148 -7.27 4.30 5.95
CA THR A 148 -8.53 4.01 5.28
C THR A 148 -9.03 5.21 4.48
N ARG A 149 -9.95 4.98 3.53
CA ARG A 149 -10.61 6.00 2.75
C ARG A 149 -12.12 5.78 2.82
N GLN A 150 -12.90 6.85 3.06
CA GLN A 150 -14.36 6.73 3.22
C GLN A 150 -15.03 6.35 1.91
N ASP A 151 -14.71 7.05 0.82
CA ASP A 151 -15.29 6.82 -0.49
C ASP A 151 -14.62 5.63 -1.21
N LYS A 152 -15.21 4.44 -1.06
CA LYS A 152 -14.71 3.20 -1.66
C LYS A 152 -14.88 3.14 -3.17
N VAL A 153 -15.93 3.76 -3.70
CA VAL A 153 -16.16 3.82 -5.15
C VAL A 153 -15.08 4.67 -5.80
N ARG A 154 -14.80 5.84 -5.24
CA ARG A 154 -13.71 6.70 -5.72
C ARG A 154 -12.34 6.05 -5.57
N GLN A 155 -12.14 5.26 -4.51
CA GLN A 155 -10.93 4.47 -4.31
C GLN A 155 -10.77 3.40 -5.40
N ALA A 156 -11.83 2.64 -5.70
CA ALA A 156 -11.85 1.60 -6.72
C ALA A 156 -11.68 2.18 -8.14
N VAL A 157 -12.35 3.29 -8.45
CA VAL A 157 -12.14 4.02 -9.72
C VAL A 157 -10.68 4.44 -9.89
N SER A 158 -10.07 4.98 -8.84
CA SER A 158 -8.63 5.32 -8.85
C SER A 158 -7.74 4.10 -9.06
N LEU A 159 -8.11 2.95 -8.48
CA LEU A 159 -7.38 1.69 -8.65
C LEU A 159 -7.53 1.16 -10.08
N TRP A 160 -8.74 1.14 -10.61
CA TRP A 160 -9.02 0.72 -11.99
C TRP A 160 -8.25 1.53 -13.03
N LYS A 161 -8.18 2.85 -12.85
CA LYS A 161 -7.35 3.71 -13.70
C LYS A 161 -5.86 3.39 -13.57
N ALA A 162 -5.36 3.17 -12.35
CA ALA A 162 -3.96 2.83 -12.12
C ALA A 162 -3.59 1.48 -12.75
N ILE A 163 -4.50 0.50 -12.70
CA ILE A 163 -4.36 -0.80 -13.36
C ILE A 163 -4.23 -0.63 -14.86
N GLN A 164 -5.09 0.16 -15.51
CA GLN A 164 -5.05 0.37 -16.95
C GLN A 164 -3.82 1.17 -17.42
N THR A 165 -3.30 2.08 -16.59
CA THR A 165 -2.20 2.97 -16.97
C THR A 165 -0.83 2.49 -16.49
N SER A 166 -0.79 1.44 -15.66
CA SER A 166 0.42 1.04 -14.89
C SER A 166 1.04 2.20 -14.10
N THR A 167 0.25 3.26 -13.84
CA THR A 167 0.71 4.47 -13.16
C THR A 167 0.26 4.46 -11.70
N TRP A 168 1.13 3.97 -10.82
CA TRP A 168 0.86 3.89 -9.39
C TRP A 168 1.22 5.18 -8.65
N ARG A 169 2.17 5.96 -9.18
CA ARG A 169 2.62 7.26 -8.63
C ARG A 169 2.74 8.28 -9.77
N MET A 170 2.46 9.55 -9.49
CA MET A 170 2.55 10.62 -10.51
C MET A 170 3.97 11.21 -10.65
N ASP A 171 4.88 10.91 -9.74
CA ASP A 171 6.12 11.66 -9.61
C ASP A 171 7.41 10.88 -9.92
N GLU A 172 7.43 9.56 -9.87
CA GLU A 172 8.67 8.82 -10.09
C GLU A 172 8.47 7.39 -10.62
N SER A 173 8.62 7.20 -11.90
CA SER A 173 9.19 5.95 -12.39
C SER A 173 10.16 6.28 -13.51
N PRO A 174 11.47 6.00 -13.34
CA PRO A 174 12.42 5.98 -14.45
C PRO A 174 12.00 4.98 -15.53
N PHE A 175 11.16 3.99 -15.18
CA PHE A 175 10.60 2.98 -16.08
C PHE A 175 9.28 3.42 -16.74
N ALA A 176 8.63 4.50 -16.29
CA ALA A 176 7.41 5.04 -16.89
C ALA A 176 7.67 5.80 -18.20
N LYS A 177 8.93 5.95 -18.63
CA LYS A 177 9.26 6.73 -19.83
C LYS A 177 9.01 6.01 -21.15
N ASP A 178 8.78 4.69 -21.16
CA ASP A 178 8.62 3.91 -22.38
C ASP A 178 7.21 3.31 -22.59
N HIS A 179 6.30 3.52 -21.64
CA HIS A 179 4.91 3.14 -21.87
C HIS A 179 4.11 4.38 -22.24
N SER A 180 3.94 4.61 -23.55
CA SER A 180 2.85 5.46 -24.03
C SER A 180 1.59 5.02 -23.28
N PRO A 181 0.75 5.95 -22.75
CA PRO A 181 -0.51 5.54 -22.16
C PRO A 181 -1.22 4.65 -23.17
N PRO A 182 -1.64 3.45 -22.78
CA PRO A 182 -2.46 2.65 -23.66
C PRO A 182 -3.68 3.50 -24.00
N GLY A 183 -4.29 3.32 -25.13
CA GLY A 183 -5.40 4.06 -25.68
C GLY A 183 -6.40 4.68 -24.69
N GLU A 184 -7.55 5.04 -25.12
CA GLU A 184 -8.59 5.63 -24.27
C GLU A 184 -8.91 4.71 -23.06
N LEU A 185 -8.90 5.29 -21.82
CA LEU A 185 -9.22 4.55 -20.61
C LEU A 185 -10.68 4.09 -20.65
N ILE A 186 -10.93 2.84 -20.30
CA ILE A 186 -12.23 2.19 -20.43
C ILE A 186 -12.92 2.09 -19.07
N PHE A 187 -14.13 2.65 -18.97
CA PHE A 187 -15.03 2.39 -17.86
C PHE A 187 -15.55 0.96 -17.94
N HIS A 188 -15.42 0.20 -16.85
CA HIS A 188 -15.99 -1.15 -16.75
C HIS A 188 -16.65 -1.33 -15.38
N PHE A 189 -17.99 -1.45 -15.36
CA PHE A 189 -18.76 -1.50 -14.12
C PHE A 189 -18.35 -2.69 -13.24
N GLU A 190 -18.28 -3.90 -13.81
CA GLU A 190 -17.98 -5.14 -13.07
C GLU A 190 -16.55 -5.11 -12.49
N ALA A 191 -15.59 -4.53 -13.21
CA ALA A 191 -14.24 -4.36 -12.69
C ALA A 191 -14.22 -3.42 -11.47
N ILE A 192 -14.89 -2.28 -11.56
CA ILE A 192 -14.98 -1.32 -10.45
C ILE A 192 -15.73 -1.92 -9.26
N ASP A 193 -16.86 -2.60 -9.50
CA ASP A 193 -17.65 -3.24 -8.44
C ASP A 193 -16.87 -4.34 -7.72
N HIS A 194 -16.14 -5.17 -8.45
CA HIS A 194 -15.24 -6.17 -7.89
C HIS A 194 -14.16 -5.53 -7.01
N LEU A 195 -13.51 -4.47 -7.50
CA LEU A 195 -12.50 -3.75 -6.73
C LEU A 195 -13.07 -3.08 -5.48
N VAL A 196 -14.31 -2.55 -5.52
CA VAL A 196 -15.00 -2.04 -4.33
C VAL A 196 -15.14 -3.14 -3.28
N GLN A 197 -15.63 -4.32 -3.69
CA GLN A 197 -15.83 -5.47 -2.79
C GLN A 197 -14.50 -5.95 -2.21
N GLN A 198 -13.46 -6.05 -3.02
CA GLN A 198 -12.13 -6.47 -2.59
C GLN A 198 -11.52 -5.48 -1.58
N ILE A 199 -11.59 -4.17 -1.85
CA ILE A 199 -11.11 -3.13 -0.92
C ILE A 199 -11.83 -3.23 0.43
N VAL A 200 -13.16 -3.43 0.41
CA VAL A 200 -13.95 -3.58 1.65
C VAL A 200 -13.55 -4.85 2.40
N ALA A 201 -13.38 -5.97 1.70
CA ALA A 201 -12.95 -7.24 2.29
C ALA A 201 -11.56 -7.11 2.94
N ASP A 202 -10.60 -6.47 2.27
CA ASP A 202 -9.25 -6.24 2.77
C ASP A 202 -9.25 -5.34 4.03
N GLU A 203 -10.13 -4.33 4.09
CA GLU A 203 -10.27 -3.50 5.30
C GLU A 203 -10.94 -4.24 6.45
N VAL A 204 -11.88 -5.14 6.16
CA VAL A 204 -12.45 -6.04 7.17
C VAL A 204 -11.37 -6.96 7.73
N ALA A 205 -10.53 -7.51 6.87
CA ALA A 205 -9.45 -8.40 7.26
C ALA A 205 -8.39 -7.67 8.10
N TRP A 206 -8.02 -6.42 7.78
CA TRP A 206 -7.18 -5.60 8.66
C TRP A 206 -7.80 -5.43 10.06
N ARG A 207 -9.09 -5.09 10.15
CA ARG A 207 -9.77 -4.95 11.43
C ARG A 207 -9.76 -6.25 12.23
N GLN A 208 -10.08 -7.37 11.59
CA GLN A 208 -10.03 -8.69 12.21
C GLN A 208 -8.64 -9.03 12.75
N TYR A 209 -7.59 -8.70 12.00
CA TYR A 209 -6.20 -8.86 12.44
C TYR A 209 -5.91 -8.04 13.71
N PHE A 210 -6.27 -6.75 13.72
CA PHE A 210 -6.04 -5.89 14.88
C PHE A 210 -6.81 -6.39 16.12
N ASP A 211 -8.07 -6.79 15.94
CA ASP A 211 -8.90 -7.33 17.02
C ASP A 211 -8.32 -8.65 17.58
N ALA A 212 -7.94 -9.57 16.70
CA ALA A 212 -7.34 -10.85 17.09
C ALA A 212 -6.01 -10.67 17.84
N CYS A 213 -5.20 -9.71 17.43
CA CYS A 213 -3.92 -9.37 18.05
C CYS A 213 -4.06 -8.42 19.24
N LYS A 214 -5.29 -7.94 19.56
CA LYS A 214 -5.55 -6.91 20.58
C LYS A 214 -4.73 -5.65 20.38
N VAL A 215 -4.52 -5.27 19.13
CA VAL A 215 -3.79 -4.07 18.73
C VAL A 215 -4.79 -2.94 18.46
N GLN A 216 -4.51 -1.76 18.99
CA GLN A 216 -5.25 -0.55 18.64
C GLN A 216 -4.38 0.33 17.72
N PRO A 217 -4.62 0.31 16.39
CA PRO A 217 -3.82 1.11 15.46
C PRO A 217 -4.18 2.59 15.57
N PHE A 218 -3.23 3.45 15.21
CA PHE A 218 -3.55 4.85 14.91
C PHE A 218 -4.25 4.91 13.55
N THR A 219 -5.53 5.28 13.55
CA THR A 219 -6.32 5.32 12.31
C THR A 219 -6.17 6.66 11.62
N VAL A 220 -5.89 6.63 10.32
CA VAL A 220 -5.81 7.79 9.44
C VAL A 220 -6.86 7.66 8.35
N VAL A 221 -7.76 8.63 8.28
CA VAL A 221 -8.77 8.74 7.21
C VAL A 221 -8.21 9.63 6.10
N TYR A 222 -8.22 9.15 4.85
CA TYR A 222 -7.66 9.87 3.70
C TYR A 222 -8.19 11.29 3.57
N GLU A 223 -9.48 11.47 3.74
CA GLU A 223 -10.16 12.76 3.62
C GLU A 223 -9.64 13.77 4.66
N GLU A 224 -9.37 13.31 5.88
CA GLU A 224 -8.79 14.11 6.96
C GLU A 224 -7.31 14.38 6.71
N LEU A 225 -6.54 13.37 6.25
CA LEU A 225 -5.14 13.52 5.87
C LEU A 225 -4.96 14.60 4.79
N THR A 226 -5.83 14.62 3.78
CA THR A 226 -5.72 15.62 2.71
C THR A 226 -5.99 17.05 3.19
N ALA A 227 -6.85 17.20 4.19
CA ALA A 227 -7.21 18.48 4.80
C ALA A 227 -6.17 18.97 5.83
N ALA A 228 -5.48 18.03 6.51
CA ALA A 228 -4.59 18.34 7.63
C ALA A 228 -3.26 17.55 7.55
N TYR A 229 -2.58 17.66 6.41
CA TYR A 229 -1.40 16.85 6.04
C TYR A 229 -0.28 16.85 7.11
N GLU A 230 0.21 18.05 7.48
CA GLU A 230 1.28 18.18 8.47
C GLU A 230 0.80 17.85 9.89
N ALA A 231 -0.41 18.29 10.26
CA ALA A 231 -0.98 17.99 11.56
C ALA A 231 -1.16 16.49 11.78
N THR A 232 -1.57 15.75 10.75
CA THR A 232 -1.67 14.29 10.80
C THR A 232 -0.31 13.65 11.04
N ALA A 233 0.73 14.09 10.31
CA ALA A 233 2.09 13.58 10.52
C ALA A 233 2.59 13.86 11.95
N LEU A 234 2.37 15.09 12.47
CA LEU A 234 2.74 15.44 13.85
C LEU A 234 2.01 14.59 14.90
N ASN A 235 0.73 14.27 14.68
CA ASN A 235 -0.03 13.42 15.59
C ASN A 235 0.52 11.98 15.58
N ILE A 236 0.95 11.48 14.41
CA ILE A 236 1.61 10.19 14.31
C ILE A 236 2.96 10.18 15.02
N LEU A 237 3.79 11.25 14.88
CA LEU A 237 5.05 11.33 15.62
C LEU A 237 4.81 11.24 17.13
N ARG A 238 3.79 11.92 17.64
CA ARG A 238 3.40 11.84 19.07
C ARG A 238 2.95 10.43 19.46
N TYR A 239 2.12 9.79 18.62
CA TYR A 239 1.68 8.40 18.83
C TYR A 239 2.86 7.42 18.87
N LEU A 240 3.86 7.62 18.03
CA LEU A 240 5.10 6.83 17.98
C LEU A 240 6.10 7.22 19.09
N HIS A 241 5.76 8.17 19.94
CA HIS A 241 6.65 8.73 20.98
C HIS A 241 7.97 9.28 20.43
N ILE A 242 7.95 9.79 19.20
CA ILE A 242 9.11 10.42 18.55
C ILE A 242 9.17 11.89 19.01
N PRO A 243 10.26 12.34 19.63
CA PRO A 243 10.43 13.74 19.99
C PRO A 243 10.38 14.64 18.75
N VAL A 244 9.47 15.62 18.76
CA VAL A 244 9.31 16.57 17.67
C VAL A 244 10.17 17.81 17.95
N PRO A 245 11.18 18.12 17.11
CA PRO A 245 11.95 19.34 17.25
C PRO A 245 11.08 20.60 17.10
N GLU A 246 11.34 21.65 17.87
CA GLU A 246 10.58 22.92 17.79
C GLU A 246 10.64 23.56 16.39
N ASN A 247 11.73 23.34 15.68
CA ASN A 247 11.98 23.87 14.33
C ASN A 247 11.78 22.83 13.23
N LEU A 248 10.95 21.79 13.45
CA LEU A 248 10.66 20.80 12.42
C LEU A 248 10.03 21.49 11.21
N MET A 249 10.69 21.36 10.07
CA MET A 249 10.19 21.83 8.78
C MET A 249 9.83 20.64 7.92
N PHE A 250 8.63 20.67 7.33
CA PHE A 250 8.26 19.69 6.32
C PHE A 250 8.85 20.10 4.96
N SER A 251 9.39 19.13 4.25
CA SER A 251 9.73 19.32 2.84
C SER A 251 8.45 19.54 2.02
N GLU A 252 8.58 20.17 0.85
CA GLU A 252 7.44 20.44 -0.03
C GLU A 252 6.70 19.15 -0.39
N ARG A 253 5.36 19.18 -0.29
CA ARG A 253 4.50 18.10 -0.71
C ARG A 253 4.58 17.94 -2.23
N ARG A 254 5.06 16.78 -2.70
CA ARG A 254 5.18 16.47 -4.13
C ARG A 254 3.92 15.83 -4.69
N MET A 255 3.23 15.00 -3.89
CA MET A 255 2.02 14.32 -4.33
C MET A 255 0.85 15.28 -4.54
N LYS A 256 0.36 15.31 -5.78
CA LYS A 256 -0.84 16.07 -6.17
C LYS A 256 -2.07 15.17 -6.14
N ARG A 257 -3.25 15.77 -5.94
CA ARG A 257 -4.52 15.06 -6.03
C ARG A 257 -4.72 14.53 -7.46
N GLN A 258 -4.96 13.24 -7.60
CA GLN A 258 -5.15 12.56 -8.90
C GLN A 258 -6.63 12.56 -9.37
N ALA A 259 -7.55 13.15 -8.61
CA ALA A 259 -8.95 13.24 -9.01
C ALA A 259 -9.08 14.24 -10.17
N ASP A 260 -9.57 13.74 -11.30
CA ASP A 260 -9.83 14.48 -12.52
C ASP A 260 -11.32 14.34 -12.91
N ALA A 261 -11.74 15.07 -13.95
CA ALA A 261 -13.12 15.05 -14.45
C ALA A 261 -13.57 13.63 -14.84
N LEU A 262 -12.68 12.83 -15.42
CA LEU A 262 -12.97 11.44 -15.81
C LEU A 262 -13.25 10.56 -14.59
N SER A 263 -12.53 10.75 -13.49
CA SER A 263 -12.78 10.01 -12.26
C SER A 263 -14.14 10.35 -11.66
N GLU A 264 -14.56 11.62 -11.68
CA GLU A 264 -15.87 12.06 -11.22
C GLU A 264 -17.00 11.48 -12.10
N GLU A 265 -16.83 11.51 -13.41
CA GLU A 265 -17.76 10.89 -14.37
C GLU A 265 -17.93 9.39 -14.09
N TRP A 266 -16.83 8.65 -13.89
CA TRP A 266 -16.89 7.22 -13.64
C TRP A 266 -17.54 6.87 -12.29
N VAL A 267 -17.31 7.66 -11.26
CA VAL A 267 -17.98 7.52 -9.96
C VAL A 267 -19.48 7.70 -10.12
N GLN A 268 -19.92 8.77 -10.81
CA GLN A 268 -21.35 9.02 -11.03
C GLN A 268 -21.99 7.90 -11.87
N ARG A 269 -21.32 7.47 -12.95
CA ARG A 269 -21.79 6.39 -13.82
C ARG A 269 -21.91 5.06 -13.05
N TYR A 270 -20.97 4.76 -12.16
CA TYR A 270 -21.05 3.58 -11.31
C TYR A 270 -22.28 3.63 -10.40
N HIS A 271 -22.51 4.74 -9.71
CA HIS A 271 -23.67 4.86 -8.82
C HIS A 271 -25.01 4.73 -9.57
N ASN A 272 -25.13 5.33 -10.74
CA ASN A 272 -26.33 5.20 -11.57
C ASN A 272 -26.61 3.73 -11.94
N LEU A 273 -25.61 3.04 -12.47
CA LEU A 273 -25.76 1.63 -12.86
C LEU A 273 -25.99 0.70 -11.66
N LYS A 274 -25.41 1.01 -10.49
CA LYS A 274 -25.62 0.23 -9.27
C LYS A 274 -27.07 0.35 -8.80
N GLY A 275 -27.62 1.56 -8.78
CA GLY A 275 -29.03 1.80 -8.42
C GLY A 275 -30.00 1.08 -9.36
N GLU A 276 -29.78 1.15 -10.68
CA GLU A 276 -30.62 0.45 -11.66
C GLU A 276 -30.63 -1.09 -11.49
N ARG A 277 -29.52 -1.67 -11.00
CA ARG A 277 -29.39 -3.12 -10.75
C ARG A 277 -30.03 -3.57 -9.44
N GLU A 278 -30.07 -2.70 -8.43
CA GLU A 278 -30.71 -2.98 -7.14
C GLU A 278 -32.25 -2.84 -7.19
N GLU A 279 -32.76 -2.09 -8.18
CA GLU A 279 -34.21 -1.94 -8.40
C GLU A 279 -34.85 -3.08 -9.24
N ARG A 280 -34.05 -3.94 -9.84
CA ARG A 280 -34.49 -5.11 -10.65
C ARG A 280 -34.54 -6.40 -9.85
#